data_af82a23b056ceead979ddc46b4f8e461
#
_entry.id   af82a23b056ceead979ddc46b4f8e461
#
_cell.length_a   1.000
_cell.length_b   1.000
_cell.length_c   1.000
_cell.angle_alpha   90.00
_cell.angle_beta   90.00
_cell.angle_gamma   90.00
#
_symmetry.space_group_name_H-M   'P 1'
#
loop_
_entity.id
_entity.type
_entity.pdbx_description
1 polymer ?
#
loop_
_entity_poly.entity_id
_entity_poly.type
_entity_poly.pdbx_seq_one_letter_code
_entity_poly.pdbx_strand_id
1 'polypeptide(L)'
;MSLNEKEKLILETIRENPFIAQLELANVIGLSRSATANLISGLVRKDYLLGKAYVLNDEEPIICIGGANIDRRYLVKDTLIQGTSNNVLSRTNVGGVARNIAENLGRLEEKVMLFSVVGNDTEWKMIEKHSEHYMNIKAVDTIEGCPTGTFMEVIDKNGEMVLGLAEMDIYDKMTPDWINKHLSVLRRSRYIIIDLNCPKETTEFLTSFAIKYNIPIVLLTVSVQKLSNLPSYLDGIKMLITKTNETEAHFNMSIKTDEDLIHAVKKWLDNGKGPENVFVSKGSTKIAYGSQKDGIHIFNYSSEQNDHYNWGMNEAFCAGLVFNRLQGESLSESIKVGLTNAYHTSQSLYVVRPNLSKKQIQNEYNGCLIDKVFYK
;
A
#
# COMPACT_ATOMS: atom_id res chain seq x y z
N MET A 1 -10.89 18.89 7.71
CA MET A 1 -11.61 20.19 7.75
C MET A 1 -11.47 20.86 6.40
N SER A 2 -12.56 21.34 5.81
CA SER A 2 -12.49 22.12 4.56
C SER A 2 -11.85 23.48 4.84
N LEU A 3 -11.03 23.96 3.89
CA LEU A 3 -10.54 25.34 3.92
C LEU A 3 -11.76 26.28 3.84
N ASN A 4 -11.77 27.29 4.69
CA ASN A 4 -12.73 28.37 4.56
C ASN A 4 -12.33 29.34 3.44
N GLU A 5 -13.24 30.23 3.04
CA GLU A 5 -13.01 31.17 1.92
C GLU A 5 -11.79 32.08 2.14
N LYS A 6 -11.54 32.51 3.38
CA LYS A 6 -10.36 33.34 3.70
C LYS A 6 -9.06 32.54 3.64
N GLU A 7 -9.08 31.27 4.07
CA GLU A 7 -7.92 30.38 3.94
C GLU A 7 -7.58 30.10 2.47
N LYS A 8 -8.58 29.90 1.61
CA LYS A 8 -8.38 29.74 0.17
C LYS A 8 -7.76 31.00 -0.45
N LEU A 9 -8.32 32.15 -0.15
CA LEU A 9 -7.82 33.44 -0.66
C LEU A 9 -6.37 33.69 -0.22
N ILE A 10 -6.00 33.33 1.03
CA ILE A 10 -4.61 33.37 1.50
C ILE A 10 -3.70 32.53 0.60
N LEU A 11 -4.09 31.29 0.34
CA LEU A 11 -3.28 30.39 -0.46
C LEU A 11 -3.14 30.85 -1.91
N GLU A 12 -4.21 31.38 -2.52
CA GLU A 12 -4.19 31.94 -3.87
C GLU A 12 -3.26 33.14 -3.94
N THR A 13 -3.39 34.11 -3.01
CA THR A 13 -2.55 35.30 -2.95
C THR A 13 -1.06 34.96 -2.75
N ILE A 14 -0.77 33.96 -1.90
CA ILE A 14 0.60 33.48 -1.67
C ILE A 14 1.14 32.74 -2.91
N ARG A 15 0.29 32.04 -3.67
CA ARG A 15 0.69 31.37 -4.91
C ARG A 15 1.12 32.40 -5.96
N GLU A 16 0.40 33.53 -6.04
CA GLU A 16 0.75 34.61 -6.94
C GLU A 16 2.00 35.41 -6.47
N ASN A 17 2.15 35.61 -5.17
CA ASN A 17 3.30 36.26 -4.57
C ASN A 17 3.78 35.56 -3.29
N PRO A 18 4.69 34.57 -3.40
CA PRO A 18 5.21 33.83 -2.24
C PRO A 18 5.96 34.68 -1.20
N PHE A 19 6.39 35.87 -1.58
CA PHE A 19 7.15 36.80 -0.72
C PHE A 19 6.29 37.92 -0.14
N ILE A 20 4.97 37.88 -0.28
CA ILE A 20 4.05 38.90 0.22
C ILE A 20 4.22 39.13 1.73
N ALA A 21 4.32 40.36 2.15
CA ALA A 21 4.39 40.68 3.58
C ALA A 21 3.05 40.43 4.28
N GLN A 22 3.09 39.98 5.56
CA GLN A 22 1.86 39.72 6.32
C GLN A 22 0.88 40.89 6.40
N LEU A 23 1.38 42.10 6.43
CA LEU A 23 0.54 43.31 6.46
C LEU A 23 -0.18 43.51 5.12
N GLU A 24 0.53 43.31 4.03
CA GLU A 24 -0.02 43.40 2.67
C GLU A 24 -1.05 42.29 2.44
N LEU A 25 -0.74 41.06 2.84
CA LEU A 25 -1.66 39.94 2.80
C LEU A 25 -2.94 40.21 3.62
N ALA A 26 -2.79 40.81 4.82
CA ALA A 26 -3.92 41.21 5.67
C ALA A 26 -4.84 42.24 4.98
N ASN A 27 -4.26 43.19 4.26
CA ASN A 27 -5.01 44.20 3.50
C ASN A 27 -5.78 43.53 2.33
N VAL A 28 -5.13 42.64 1.58
CA VAL A 28 -5.78 41.93 0.46
C VAL A 28 -6.97 41.10 0.93
N ILE A 29 -6.84 40.46 2.10
CA ILE A 29 -7.90 39.56 2.63
C ILE A 29 -8.97 40.34 3.39
N GLY A 30 -8.72 41.58 3.75
CA GLY A 30 -9.62 42.40 4.55
C GLY A 30 -9.71 41.94 6.02
N LEU A 31 -8.57 41.58 6.60
CA LEU A 31 -8.47 41.12 8.00
C LEU A 31 -7.37 41.93 8.74
N SER A 32 -7.41 41.89 10.09
CA SER A 32 -6.29 42.41 10.88
C SER A 32 -5.04 41.51 10.71
N ARG A 33 -3.86 42.10 10.91
CA ARG A 33 -2.57 41.39 10.86
C ARG A 33 -2.55 40.22 11.82
N SER A 34 -3.12 40.32 13.02
CA SER A 34 -3.19 39.22 14.00
C SER A 34 -4.11 38.09 13.54
N ALA A 35 -5.27 38.42 12.98
CA ALA A 35 -6.19 37.42 12.42
C ALA A 35 -5.56 36.67 11.25
N THR A 36 -4.87 37.38 10.35
CA THR A 36 -4.13 36.80 9.24
C THR A 36 -3.00 35.90 9.73
N ALA A 37 -2.21 36.34 10.74
CA ALA A 37 -1.16 35.48 11.33
C ALA A 37 -1.71 34.19 11.94
N ASN A 38 -2.89 34.22 12.59
CA ASN A 38 -3.54 33.04 13.12
C ASN A 38 -4.00 32.08 12.01
N LEU A 39 -4.55 32.61 10.91
CA LEU A 39 -4.93 31.79 9.75
C LEU A 39 -3.71 31.14 9.09
N ILE A 40 -2.61 31.90 8.90
CA ILE A 40 -1.34 31.38 8.39
C ILE A 40 -0.82 30.26 9.30
N SER A 41 -0.79 30.47 10.62
CA SER A 41 -0.38 29.43 11.57
C SER A 41 -1.29 28.20 11.52
N GLY A 42 -2.58 28.41 11.26
CA GLY A 42 -3.53 27.34 11.02
C GLY A 42 -3.23 26.55 9.74
N LEU A 43 -2.87 27.24 8.66
CA LEU A 43 -2.51 26.63 7.38
C LEU A 43 -1.18 25.87 7.45
N VAL A 44 -0.21 26.37 8.23
CA VAL A 44 1.04 25.65 8.53
C VAL A 44 0.74 24.36 9.31
N ARG A 45 -0.09 24.42 10.36
CA ARG A 45 -0.49 23.22 11.12
C ARG A 45 -1.28 22.20 10.31
N LYS A 46 -2.00 22.66 9.28
CA LYS A 46 -2.75 21.82 8.34
C LYS A 46 -1.88 21.36 7.16
N ASP A 47 -0.59 21.67 7.17
CA ASP A 47 0.40 21.32 6.16
C ASP A 47 0.11 21.88 4.74
N TYR A 48 -0.62 22.99 4.66
CA TYR A 48 -0.81 23.74 3.42
C TYR A 48 0.32 24.74 3.14
N LEU A 49 1.08 25.15 4.17
CA LEU A 49 2.24 26.04 4.10
C LEU A 49 3.44 25.37 4.80
N LEU A 50 4.61 25.39 4.16
CA LEU A 50 5.80 24.67 4.65
C LEU A 50 6.77 25.54 5.47
N GLY A 51 6.48 26.81 5.67
CA GLY A 51 7.35 27.68 6.46
C GLY A 51 7.23 29.18 6.21
N LYS A 52 8.23 29.95 6.65
CA LYS A 52 8.19 31.43 6.62
C LYS A 52 8.25 32.04 5.21
N ALA A 53 8.67 31.32 4.21
CA ALA A 53 8.63 31.73 2.81
C ALA A 53 7.30 31.33 2.11
N TYR A 54 6.26 31.01 2.87
CA TYR A 54 4.94 30.62 2.35
C TYR A 54 5.00 29.67 1.16
N VAL A 55 5.84 28.64 1.26
CA VAL A 55 5.92 27.59 0.26
C VAL A 55 4.64 26.76 0.35
N LEU A 56 3.87 26.74 -0.73
CA LEU A 56 2.67 25.93 -0.80
C LEU A 56 3.07 24.45 -0.83
N ASN A 57 2.38 23.64 -0.05
CA ASN A 57 2.45 22.20 -0.18
C ASN A 57 1.33 21.74 -1.13
N ASP A 58 1.62 21.80 -2.43
CA ASP A 58 0.73 21.31 -3.49
C ASP A 58 0.92 19.81 -3.77
N GLU A 59 1.64 19.12 -2.87
CA GLU A 59 1.83 17.68 -3.03
C GLU A 59 0.52 16.94 -2.76
N GLU A 60 0.16 16.10 -3.73
CA GLU A 60 -0.93 15.14 -3.65
C GLU A 60 -0.31 13.74 -3.59
N PRO A 61 0.11 13.26 -2.40
CA PRO A 61 0.82 12.01 -2.28
C PRO A 61 -0.11 10.81 -2.49
N ILE A 62 0.49 9.66 -2.81
CA ILE A 62 -0.14 8.36 -2.59
C ILE A 62 0.07 8.02 -1.12
N ILE A 63 -0.99 7.64 -0.42
CA ILE A 63 -0.89 7.24 0.99
C ILE A 63 -0.94 5.72 1.08
N CYS A 64 0.10 5.11 1.66
CA CYS A 64 0.11 3.70 2.01
C CYS A 64 -0.06 3.55 3.52
N ILE A 65 -1.07 2.80 3.98
CA ILE A 65 -1.46 2.65 5.38
C ILE A 65 -1.40 1.18 5.75
N GLY A 66 -0.63 0.82 6.78
CA GLY A 66 -0.55 -0.56 7.25
C GLY A 66 0.82 -0.94 7.80
N GLY A 67 1.25 -2.16 7.50
CA GLY A 67 2.44 -2.76 8.09
C GLY A 67 3.77 -2.18 7.61
N ALA A 68 4.66 -1.98 8.58
CA ALA A 68 6.09 -1.73 8.40
C ALA A 68 6.84 -2.56 9.45
N ASN A 69 7.51 -3.62 9.04
CA ASN A 69 8.08 -4.62 9.94
C ASN A 69 9.43 -5.15 9.45
N ILE A 70 10.07 -5.95 10.27
CA ILE A 70 11.26 -6.72 9.91
C ILE A 70 10.87 -8.18 9.65
N ASP A 71 11.26 -8.69 8.48
CA ASP A 71 11.10 -10.09 8.13
C ASP A 71 12.41 -10.85 8.37
N ARG A 72 12.35 -11.90 9.18
CA ARG A 72 13.48 -12.81 9.44
C ARG A 72 13.18 -14.18 8.88
N ARG A 73 14.05 -14.67 8.01
CA ARG A 73 13.94 -15.98 7.36
C ARG A 73 15.07 -16.88 7.77
N TYR A 74 14.73 -18.09 8.14
CA TYR A 74 15.64 -19.13 8.56
C TYR A 74 15.47 -20.33 7.65
N LEU A 75 16.40 -20.50 6.70
CA LEU A 75 16.44 -21.66 5.80
C LEU A 75 17.24 -22.78 6.49
N VAL A 76 16.57 -23.85 6.83
CA VAL A 76 17.18 -25.04 7.45
C VAL A 76 18.05 -25.74 6.43
N LYS A 77 19.35 -25.96 6.76
CA LYS A 77 20.33 -26.56 5.83
C LYS A 77 20.10 -28.05 5.60
N ASP A 78 19.59 -28.74 6.62
CA ASP A 78 19.44 -30.19 6.65
C ASP A 78 17.97 -30.56 6.91
N THR A 79 17.72 -31.80 7.33
CA THR A 79 16.39 -32.21 7.79
C THR A 79 16.07 -31.53 9.13
N LEU A 80 14.91 -30.84 9.22
CA LEU A 80 14.44 -30.23 10.46
C LEU A 80 14.23 -31.28 11.56
N ILE A 81 14.83 -31.07 12.71
CA ILE A 81 14.68 -31.92 13.89
C ILE A 81 14.02 -31.10 14.99
N GLN A 82 12.84 -31.52 15.44
CA GLN A 82 12.10 -30.86 16.51
C GLN A 82 12.80 -31.07 17.87
N GLY A 83 12.70 -30.08 18.76
CA GLY A 83 13.20 -30.16 20.13
C GLY A 83 14.72 -30.01 20.27
N THR A 84 15.45 -29.63 19.19
CA THR A 84 16.88 -29.37 19.24
C THR A 84 17.25 -28.18 18.33
N SER A 85 18.54 -27.77 18.39
CA SER A 85 19.08 -26.73 17.51
C SER A 85 19.22 -27.25 16.08
N ASN A 86 18.81 -26.45 15.11
CA ASN A 86 18.96 -26.70 13.69
C ASN A 86 19.89 -25.66 13.06
N ASN A 87 20.82 -26.09 12.21
CA ASN A 87 21.67 -25.17 11.45
C ASN A 87 20.87 -24.49 10.34
N VAL A 88 20.95 -23.17 10.28
CA VAL A 88 20.20 -22.37 9.31
C VAL A 88 21.09 -21.38 8.54
N LEU A 89 20.62 -20.97 7.39
CA LEU A 89 21.00 -19.71 6.75
C LEU A 89 19.93 -18.68 7.11
N SER A 90 20.32 -17.55 7.67
CA SER A 90 19.38 -16.49 8.04
C SER A 90 19.47 -15.31 7.08
N ARG A 91 18.31 -14.69 6.84
CA ARG A 91 18.19 -13.42 6.12
C ARG A 91 17.26 -12.50 6.87
N THR A 92 17.61 -11.22 6.91
CA THR A 92 16.77 -10.17 7.48
C THR A 92 16.46 -9.15 6.39
N ASN A 93 15.19 -8.85 6.20
CA ASN A 93 14.72 -7.86 5.24
C ASN A 93 13.83 -6.84 5.95
N VAL A 94 13.82 -5.62 5.43
CA VAL A 94 12.80 -4.65 5.76
C VAL A 94 11.54 -5.03 5.00
N GLY A 95 10.43 -5.19 5.71
CA GLY A 95 9.15 -5.72 5.22
C GLY A 95 7.96 -4.83 5.56
N GLY A 96 6.78 -5.45 5.51
CA GLY A 96 5.48 -4.81 5.68
C GLY A 96 4.81 -4.48 4.35
N VAL A 97 3.56 -4.91 4.20
CA VAL A 97 2.85 -4.82 2.91
C VAL A 97 2.72 -3.36 2.46
N ALA A 98 2.18 -2.49 3.33
CA ALA A 98 2.05 -1.05 3.00
C ALA A 98 3.40 -0.40 2.72
N ARG A 99 4.45 -0.72 3.52
CA ARG A 99 5.80 -0.21 3.32
C ARG A 99 6.42 -0.70 2.00
N ASN A 100 6.25 -1.97 1.65
CA ASN A 100 6.77 -2.54 0.40
C ASN A 100 6.11 -1.91 -0.83
N ILE A 101 4.81 -1.64 -0.78
CA ILE A 101 4.09 -0.90 -1.84
C ILE A 101 4.65 0.51 -1.95
N ALA A 102 4.81 1.20 -0.81
CA ALA A 102 5.36 2.55 -0.78
C ALA A 102 6.78 2.62 -1.36
N GLU A 103 7.65 1.66 -1.05
CA GLU A 103 9.00 1.58 -1.64
C GLU A 103 8.96 1.33 -3.14
N ASN A 104 8.12 0.40 -3.63
CA ASN A 104 7.95 0.17 -5.06
C ASN A 104 7.53 1.46 -5.79
N LEU A 105 6.52 2.17 -5.26
CA LEU A 105 6.04 3.44 -5.84
C LEU A 105 7.10 4.54 -5.77
N GLY A 106 7.83 4.65 -4.66
CA GLY A 106 8.93 5.62 -4.51
C GLY A 106 10.08 5.36 -5.49
N ARG A 107 10.43 4.09 -5.73
CA ARG A 107 11.40 3.70 -6.78
C ARG A 107 10.91 4.01 -8.19
N LEU A 108 9.59 4.06 -8.39
CA LEU A 108 8.95 4.55 -9.61
C LEU A 108 8.77 6.07 -9.61
N GLU A 109 9.45 6.79 -8.69
CA GLU A 109 9.49 8.25 -8.57
C GLU A 109 8.12 8.89 -8.28
N GLU A 110 7.18 8.12 -7.71
CA GLU A 110 5.93 8.68 -7.21
C GLU A 110 6.13 9.29 -5.82
N LYS A 111 5.34 10.33 -5.51
CA LYS A 111 5.31 10.93 -4.18
C LYS A 111 4.45 10.07 -3.26
N VAL A 112 5.08 9.40 -2.32
CA VAL A 112 4.43 8.44 -1.42
C VAL A 112 4.66 8.84 0.02
N MET A 113 3.63 8.66 0.84
CA MET A 113 3.72 8.78 2.29
C MET A 113 3.26 7.48 2.95
N LEU A 114 4.07 6.98 3.87
CA LEU A 114 3.73 5.82 4.68
C LEU A 114 3.09 6.26 5.99
N PHE A 115 1.94 5.66 6.31
CA PHE A 115 1.26 5.75 7.59
C PHE A 115 1.36 4.40 8.28
N SER A 116 2.03 4.36 9.42
CA SER A 116 2.22 3.14 10.19
C SER A 116 2.50 3.46 11.66
N VAL A 117 2.57 2.44 12.47
CA VAL A 117 3.01 2.53 13.86
C VAL A 117 4.15 1.55 14.11
N VAL A 118 5.14 1.97 14.90
CA VAL A 118 6.38 1.23 15.16
C VAL A 118 6.80 1.41 16.62
N GLY A 119 7.68 0.54 17.11
CA GLY A 119 8.30 0.71 18.41
C GLY A 119 9.48 1.70 18.39
N ASN A 120 9.98 2.05 19.57
CA ASN A 120 11.22 2.82 19.72
C ASN A 120 12.42 1.86 19.90
N ASP A 121 12.76 1.13 18.83
CA ASP A 121 13.71 0.02 18.87
C ASP A 121 14.68 0.00 17.67
N THR A 122 15.50 -1.04 17.63
CA THR A 122 16.52 -1.23 16.58
C THR A 122 15.87 -1.56 15.23
N GLU A 123 14.78 -2.30 15.25
CA GLU A 123 13.99 -2.72 14.10
C GLU A 123 13.44 -1.49 13.39
N TRP A 124 12.86 -0.54 14.13
CA TRP A 124 12.43 0.73 13.54
C TRP A 124 13.57 1.50 12.90
N LYS A 125 14.71 1.63 13.56
CA LYS A 125 15.88 2.33 12.99
C LYS A 125 16.32 1.73 11.66
N MET A 126 16.25 0.40 11.52
CA MET A 126 16.55 -0.27 10.24
C MET A 126 15.52 0.08 9.17
N ILE A 127 14.22 0.04 9.52
CA ILE A 127 13.12 0.38 8.60
C ILE A 127 13.22 1.84 8.18
N GLU A 128 13.39 2.77 9.13
CA GLU A 128 13.51 4.21 8.92
C GLU A 128 14.62 4.52 7.92
N LYS A 129 15.84 4.08 8.23
CA LYS A 129 17.04 4.31 7.39
C LYS A 129 16.87 3.80 5.96
N HIS A 130 16.17 2.69 5.77
CA HIS A 130 15.93 2.13 4.45
C HIS A 130 14.82 2.88 3.70
N SER A 131 13.76 3.27 4.42
CA SER A 131 12.52 3.78 3.83
C SER A 131 12.58 5.27 3.48
N GLU A 132 13.30 6.10 4.25
CA GLU A 132 13.37 7.55 4.06
C GLU A 132 13.87 7.99 2.68
N HIS A 133 14.60 7.11 1.97
CA HIS A 133 15.08 7.37 0.61
C HIS A 133 13.99 7.26 -0.46
N TYR A 134 12.87 6.60 -0.16
CA TYR A 134 11.85 6.26 -1.15
C TYR A 134 10.47 6.85 -0.83
N MET A 135 10.23 7.19 0.43
CA MET A 135 8.91 7.65 0.88
C MET A 135 9.01 8.65 2.02
N ASN A 136 7.98 9.45 2.19
CA ASN A 136 7.81 10.31 3.36
C ASN A 136 7.29 9.48 4.53
N ILE A 137 8.06 9.43 5.63
CA ILE A 137 7.75 8.64 6.84
C ILE A 137 7.28 9.50 8.02
N LYS A 138 6.96 10.79 7.80
CA LYS A 138 6.52 11.71 8.88
C LYS A 138 5.21 11.32 9.57
N ALA A 139 4.45 10.41 8.96
CA ALA A 139 3.22 9.86 9.52
C ALA A 139 3.42 8.43 10.06
N VAL A 140 4.66 8.02 10.32
CA VAL A 140 4.97 6.82 11.09
C VAL A 140 5.16 7.22 12.53
N ASP A 141 4.23 6.80 13.40
CA ASP A 141 4.25 7.13 14.82
C ASP A 141 4.96 6.05 15.64
N THR A 142 5.82 6.49 16.57
CA THR A 142 6.46 5.59 17.53
C THR A 142 5.55 5.38 18.74
N ILE A 143 5.30 4.13 19.09
CA ILE A 143 4.47 3.72 20.25
C ILE A 143 5.37 3.21 21.36
N GLU A 144 5.41 3.93 22.48
CA GLU A 144 6.18 3.54 23.64
C GLU A 144 5.69 2.22 24.26
N GLY A 145 6.64 1.35 24.63
CA GLY A 145 6.35 0.07 25.27
C GLY A 145 5.83 -1.03 24.34
N CYS A 146 5.75 -0.77 23.03
CA CYS A 146 5.42 -1.79 22.03
C CYS A 146 6.63 -2.04 21.13
N PRO A 147 6.96 -3.30 20.80
CA PRO A 147 7.99 -3.60 19.80
C PRO A 147 7.50 -3.30 18.39
N THR A 148 8.43 -2.93 17.52
CA THR A 148 8.17 -2.86 16.08
C THR A 148 7.76 -4.23 15.55
N GLY A 149 6.78 -4.28 14.63
CA GLY A 149 6.31 -5.53 14.06
C GLY A 149 7.43 -6.40 13.50
N THR A 150 7.39 -7.70 13.76
CA THR A 150 8.34 -8.67 13.20
C THR A 150 7.60 -9.89 12.66
N PHE A 151 8.08 -10.41 11.54
CA PHE A 151 7.66 -11.70 11.00
C PHE A 151 8.88 -12.62 10.89
N MET A 152 8.75 -13.82 11.41
CA MET A 152 9.78 -14.85 11.36
C MET A 152 9.23 -16.08 10.67
N GLU A 153 9.96 -16.59 9.70
CA GLU A 153 9.61 -17.84 9.03
C GLU A 153 10.77 -18.83 9.06
N VAL A 154 10.44 -20.06 9.30
CA VAL A 154 11.36 -21.21 9.20
C VAL A 154 10.96 -22.00 7.95
N ILE A 155 11.91 -22.15 7.04
CA ILE A 155 11.74 -22.80 5.75
C ILE A 155 12.61 -24.05 5.75
N ASP A 156 12.03 -25.18 5.35
CA ASP A 156 12.77 -26.44 5.27
C ASP A 156 13.67 -26.48 4.02
N LYS A 157 14.43 -27.56 3.90
CA LYS A 157 15.33 -27.80 2.75
C LYS A 157 14.62 -27.92 1.40
N ASN A 158 13.31 -28.18 1.40
CA ASN A 158 12.50 -28.26 0.19
C ASN A 158 11.90 -26.92 -0.23
N GLY A 159 12.13 -25.86 0.58
CA GLY A 159 11.56 -24.54 0.34
C GLY A 159 10.17 -24.33 0.94
N GLU A 160 9.66 -25.27 1.76
CA GLU A 160 8.35 -25.17 2.39
C GLU A 160 8.44 -24.47 3.75
N MET A 161 7.50 -23.54 4.00
CA MET A 161 7.39 -22.87 5.29
C MET A 161 6.83 -23.85 6.34
N VAL A 162 7.67 -24.23 7.31
CA VAL A 162 7.30 -25.13 8.40
C VAL A 162 6.72 -24.40 9.60
N LEU A 163 7.12 -23.13 9.80
CA LEU A 163 6.68 -22.31 10.91
C LEU A 163 6.73 -20.84 10.52
N GLY A 164 5.64 -20.13 10.79
CA GLY A 164 5.56 -18.68 10.70
C GLY A 164 5.18 -18.09 12.06
N LEU A 165 5.92 -17.10 12.52
CA LEU A 165 5.67 -16.37 13.77
C LEU A 165 5.51 -14.88 13.45
N ALA A 166 4.41 -14.29 13.86
CA ALA A 166 4.11 -12.89 13.64
C ALA A 166 3.92 -12.17 14.99
N GLU A 167 4.76 -11.20 15.28
CA GLU A 167 4.59 -10.26 16.40
C GLU A 167 4.13 -8.94 15.80
N MET A 168 2.80 -8.74 15.70
CA MET A 168 2.17 -7.67 14.91
C MET A 168 1.11 -6.89 15.69
N ASP A 169 1.03 -7.09 17.01
CA ASP A 169 -0.02 -6.49 17.88
C ASP A 169 0.09 -4.96 17.93
N ILE A 170 1.26 -4.41 17.64
CA ILE A 170 1.45 -2.96 17.57
C ILE A 170 0.48 -2.29 16.58
N TYR A 171 0.08 -2.98 15.52
CA TYR A 171 -0.83 -2.41 14.51
C TYR A 171 -2.24 -2.19 15.04
N ASP A 172 -2.63 -2.79 16.17
CA ASP A 172 -3.90 -2.49 16.86
C ASP A 172 -3.93 -1.04 17.38
N LYS A 173 -2.77 -0.36 17.43
CA LYS A 173 -2.67 1.07 17.76
C LYS A 173 -3.04 2.01 16.62
N MET A 174 -3.18 1.49 15.40
CA MET A 174 -3.69 2.26 14.25
C MET A 174 -5.21 2.45 14.36
N THR A 175 -5.67 3.16 15.39
CA THR A 175 -7.09 3.41 15.65
C THR A 175 -7.65 4.54 14.77
N PRO A 176 -8.99 4.70 14.66
CA PRO A 176 -9.58 5.87 14.00
C PRO A 176 -9.10 7.21 14.59
N ASP A 177 -8.87 7.28 15.91
CA ASP A 177 -8.34 8.48 16.56
C ASP A 177 -6.90 8.78 16.13
N TRP A 178 -6.09 7.75 15.93
CA TRP A 178 -4.76 7.90 15.37
C TRP A 178 -4.82 8.49 13.95
N ILE A 179 -5.70 7.99 13.08
CA ILE A 179 -5.90 8.51 11.71
C ILE A 179 -6.41 9.95 11.69
N ASN A 180 -7.22 10.36 12.66
CA ASN A 180 -7.76 11.73 12.73
C ASN A 180 -6.69 12.83 12.73
N LYS A 181 -5.48 12.53 13.21
CA LYS A 181 -4.34 13.46 13.17
C LYS A 181 -3.90 13.80 11.74
N HIS A 182 -4.19 12.94 10.77
CA HIS A 182 -3.67 12.98 9.42
C HIS A 182 -4.71 13.30 8.33
N LEU A 183 -5.96 13.63 8.71
CA LEU A 183 -7.07 13.85 7.77
C LEU A 183 -6.79 14.93 6.71
N SER A 184 -5.98 15.95 7.04
CA SER A 184 -5.63 17.01 6.09
C SER A 184 -4.79 16.51 4.92
N VAL A 185 -3.87 15.58 5.19
CA VAL A 185 -3.02 14.95 4.17
C VAL A 185 -3.82 13.90 3.40
N LEU A 186 -4.57 13.05 4.09
CA LEU A 186 -5.45 12.05 3.48
C LEU A 186 -6.41 12.68 2.46
N ARG A 187 -6.96 13.87 2.77
CA ARG A 187 -7.90 14.56 1.88
C ARG A 187 -7.29 15.03 0.57
N ARG A 188 -5.97 15.19 0.51
CA ARG A 188 -5.23 15.63 -0.69
C ARG A 188 -4.59 14.46 -1.44
N SER A 189 -4.78 13.22 -0.97
CA SER A 189 -4.16 12.07 -1.60
C SER A 189 -4.77 11.73 -2.95
N ARG A 190 -3.93 11.30 -3.89
CA ARG A 190 -4.36 10.77 -5.20
C ARG A 190 -4.89 9.34 -5.09
N TYR A 191 -4.36 8.57 -4.15
CA TYR A 191 -4.76 7.21 -3.80
C TYR A 191 -4.56 6.96 -2.32
N ILE A 192 -5.42 6.15 -1.73
CA ILE A 192 -5.22 5.54 -0.41
C ILE A 192 -5.10 4.04 -0.62
N ILE A 193 -3.98 3.47 -0.22
CA ILE A 193 -3.70 2.03 -0.29
C ILE A 193 -3.61 1.51 1.14
N ILE A 194 -4.44 0.55 1.49
CA ILE A 194 -4.54 0.00 2.85
C ILE A 194 -4.24 -1.48 2.81
N ASP A 195 -3.42 -1.96 3.73
CA ASP A 195 -3.31 -3.38 4.01
C ASP A 195 -4.09 -3.76 5.28
N LEU A 196 -4.55 -5.00 5.39
CA LEU A 196 -5.35 -5.48 6.51
C LEU A 196 -4.55 -5.74 7.81
N ASN A 197 -3.30 -5.25 7.93
CA ASN A 197 -2.71 -5.06 9.25
C ASN A 197 -3.43 -3.95 10.01
N CYS A 198 -4.03 -3.01 9.29
CA CYS A 198 -4.88 -1.98 9.84
C CYS A 198 -6.14 -2.61 10.47
N PRO A 199 -6.52 -2.24 11.72
CA PRO A 199 -7.71 -2.75 12.38
C PRO A 199 -8.98 -2.48 11.59
N LYS A 200 -9.99 -3.36 11.74
CA LYS A 200 -11.26 -3.29 11.02
C LYS A 200 -11.93 -1.92 11.12
N GLU A 201 -12.04 -1.39 12.33
CA GLU A 201 -12.67 -0.09 12.57
C GLU A 201 -11.99 1.05 11.80
N THR A 202 -10.66 1.01 11.73
CA THR A 202 -9.88 2.02 11.00
C THR A 202 -9.99 1.82 9.51
N THR A 203 -10.00 0.57 9.03
CA THR A 203 -10.22 0.27 7.61
C THR A 203 -11.62 0.72 7.15
N GLU A 204 -12.66 0.50 7.96
CA GLU A 204 -14.03 0.99 7.70
C GLU A 204 -14.10 2.52 7.71
N PHE A 205 -13.45 3.16 8.67
CA PHE A 205 -13.35 4.62 8.74
C PHE A 205 -12.69 5.20 7.49
N LEU A 206 -11.54 4.65 7.08
CA LEU A 206 -10.80 5.09 5.90
C LEU A 206 -11.57 4.85 4.60
N THR A 207 -12.28 3.73 4.49
CA THR A 207 -13.14 3.44 3.34
C THR A 207 -14.27 4.47 3.24
N SER A 208 -14.96 4.74 4.34
CA SER A 208 -16.02 5.76 4.39
C SER A 208 -15.49 7.16 4.08
N PHE A 209 -14.28 7.48 4.58
CA PHE A 209 -13.60 8.75 4.30
C PHE A 209 -13.25 8.88 2.81
N ALA A 210 -12.68 7.85 2.22
CA ALA A 210 -12.27 7.82 0.81
C ALA A 210 -13.48 8.00 -0.12
N ILE A 211 -14.58 7.30 0.15
CA ILE A 211 -15.86 7.45 -0.58
C ILE A 211 -16.37 8.89 -0.47
N LYS A 212 -16.43 9.44 0.76
CA LYS A 212 -16.92 10.80 1.02
C LYS A 212 -16.17 11.87 0.24
N TYR A 213 -14.85 11.68 0.05
CA TYR A 213 -13.99 12.67 -0.62
C TYR A 213 -13.62 12.28 -2.04
N ASN A 214 -14.22 11.20 -2.58
CA ASN A 214 -13.98 10.67 -3.92
C ASN A 214 -12.49 10.35 -4.18
N ILE A 215 -11.84 9.74 -3.19
CA ILE A 215 -10.43 9.32 -3.26
C ILE A 215 -10.40 7.83 -3.60
N PRO A 216 -9.70 7.41 -4.65
CA PRO A 216 -9.58 5.98 -4.97
C PRO A 216 -8.90 5.22 -3.84
N ILE A 217 -9.54 4.13 -3.38
CA ILE A 217 -9.01 3.27 -2.31
C ILE A 217 -8.67 1.88 -2.85
N VAL A 218 -7.50 1.39 -2.50
CA VAL A 218 -7.01 0.03 -2.80
C VAL A 218 -6.84 -0.73 -1.49
N LEU A 219 -7.38 -1.95 -1.42
CA LEU A 219 -7.30 -2.80 -0.25
C LEU A 219 -6.53 -4.09 -0.56
N LEU A 220 -5.59 -4.46 0.32
CA LEU A 220 -4.83 -5.73 0.25
C LEU A 220 -5.12 -6.60 1.48
N THR A 221 -5.41 -7.88 1.29
CA THR A 221 -5.86 -8.81 2.36
C THR A 221 -4.74 -9.34 3.27
N VAL A 222 -3.49 -9.31 2.85
CA VAL A 222 -2.26 -9.70 3.61
C VAL A 222 -2.17 -11.20 3.91
N SER A 223 -3.08 -11.74 4.74
CA SER A 223 -3.09 -13.15 5.18
C SER A 223 -4.48 -13.58 5.63
N VAL A 224 -4.67 -14.90 5.77
CA VAL A 224 -5.93 -15.49 6.27
C VAL A 224 -6.32 -14.93 7.63
N GLN A 225 -5.37 -14.80 8.56
CA GLN A 225 -5.63 -14.29 9.91
C GLN A 225 -6.12 -12.82 9.90
N LYS A 226 -5.61 -12.03 8.96
CA LYS A 226 -5.96 -10.61 8.84
C LYS A 226 -7.30 -10.35 8.13
N LEU A 227 -7.96 -11.38 7.60
CA LEU A 227 -9.32 -11.25 7.04
C LEU A 227 -10.36 -10.80 8.07
N SER A 228 -10.10 -10.98 9.36
CA SER A 228 -10.93 -10.41 10.43
C SER A 228 -11.02 -8.87 10.39
N ASN A 229 -10.02 -8.22 9.78
CA ASN A 229 -9.95 -6.77 9.62
C ASN A 229 -10.61 -6.28 8.31
N LEU A 230 -11.18 -7.19 7.51
CA LEU A 230 -11.91 -6.81 6.31
C LEU A 230 -13.13 -5.95 6.67
N PRO A 231 -13.38 -4.84 5.97
CA PRO A 231 -14.58 -4.03 6.17
C PRO A 231 -15.86 -4.84 5.95
N SER A 232 -16.91 -4.49 6.69
CA SER A 232 -18.23 -5.13 6.54
C SER A 232 -18.86 -4.89 5.18
N TYR A 233 -18.48 -3.80 4.50
CA TYR A 233 -18.95 -3.39 3.17
C TYR A 233 -17.74 -3.08 2.30
N LEU A 234 -17.76 -3.58 1.06
CA LEU A 234 -16.68 -3.42 0.09
C LEU A 234 -17.06 -2.50 -1.08
N ASP A 235 -18.32 -2.09 -1.16
CA ASP A 235 -18.78 -1.12 -2.14
C ASP A 235 -18.04 0.22 -1.95
N GLY A 236 -17.66 0.84 -3.06
CA GLY A 236 -16.83 2.05 -3.07
C GLY A 236 -15.33 1.81 -2.95
N ILE A 237 -14.88 0.58 -2.66
CA ILE A 237 -13.47 0.21 -2.80
C ILE A 237 -13.15 0.09 -4.30
N LYS A 238 -12.13 0.85 -4.73
CA LYS A 238 -11.75 0.89 -6.15
C LYS A 238 -11.10 -0.40 -6.61
N MET A 239 -10.26 -1.00 -5.77
CA MET A 239 -9.54 -2.24 -6.06
C MET A 239 -9.37 -3.07 -4.79
N LEU A 240 -9.68 -4.36 -4.88
CA LEU A 240 -9.34 -5.37 -3.89
C LEU A 240 -8.28 -6.30 -4.48
N ILE A 241 -7.17 -6.47 -3.80
CA ILE A 241 -6.09 -7.41 -4.19
C ILE A 241 -5.98 -8.47 -3.10
N THR A 242 -6.16 -9.73 -3.48
CA THR A 242 -6.17 -10.88 -2.57
C THR A 242 -5.50 -12.10 -3.21
N LYS A 243 -5.31 -13.16 -2.44
CA LYS A 243 -4.75 -14.43 -2.89
C LYS A 243 -5.80 -15.54 -2.84
N THR A 244 -5.53 -16.63 -3.53
CA THR A 244 -6.43 -17.80 -3.51
C THR A 244 -6.67 -18.35 -2.12
N ASN A 245 -5.63 -18.52 -1.28
CA ASN A 245 -5.77 -19.06 0.08
C ASN A 245 -6.62 -18.15 0.99
N GLU A 246 -6.52 -16.85 0.84
CA GLU A 246 -7.33 -15.88 1.57
C GLU A 246 -8.78 -15.92 1.09
N THR A 247 -8.98 -16.02 -0.22
CA THR A 247 -10.31 -16.16 -0.83
C THR A 247 -10.98 -17.47 -0.46
N GLU A 248 -10.24 -18.59 -0.48
CA GLU A 248 -10.72 -19.91 -0.03
C GLU A 248 -11.19 -19.87 1.41
N ALA A 249 -10.39 -19.26 2.30
CA ALA A 249 -10.73 -19.11 3.71
C ALA A 249 -11.97 -18.23 3.91
N HIS A 250 -12.06 -17.08 3.20
CA HIS A 250 -13.16 -16.14 3.34
C HIS A 250 -14.51 -16.72 2.92
N PHE A 251 -14.53 -17.46 1.80
CA PHE A 251 -15.76 -18.02 1.24
C PHE A 251 -15.98 -19.50 1.57
N ASN A 252 -15.09 -20.13 2.35
CA ASN A 252 -15.10 -21.57 2.65
C ASN A 252 -15.23 -22.40 1.37
N MET A 253 -14.33 -22.18 0.41
CA MET A 253 -14.31 -22.85 -0.90
C MET A 253 -12.92 -23.34 -1.23
N SER A 254 -12.78 -24.15 -2.30
CA SER A 254 -11.48 -24.59 -2.85
C SER A 254 -11.31 -24.05 -4.27
N ILE A 255 -10.10 -23.56 -4.60
CA ILE A 255 -9.77 -22.98 -5.92
C ILE A 255 -8.67 -23.82 -6.57
N LYS A 256 -9.09 -24.85 -7.32
CA LYS A 256 -8.17 -25.74 -8.03
C LYS A 256 -8.07 -25.42 -9.51
N THR A 257 -9.19 -25.15 -10.15
CA THR A 257 -9.32 -24.88 -11.59
C THR A 257 -9.46 -23.39 -11.89
N ASP A 258 -9.44 -23.03 -13.17
CA ASP A 258 -9.70 -21.67 -13.62
C ASP A 258 -11.18 -21.30 -13.46
N GLU A 259 -12.10 -22.27 -13.56
CA GLU A 259 -13.52 -22.09 -13.28
C GLU A 259 -13.77 -21.74 -11.80
N ASP A 260 -13.07 -22.42 -10.87
CA ASP A 260 -13.12 -22.09 -9.44
C ASP A 260 -12.62 -20.66 -9.19
N LEU A 261 -11.55 -20.26 -9.88
CA LEU A 261 -10.96 -18.94 -9.76
C LEU A 261 -11.93 -17.86 -10.28
N ILE A 262 -12.61 -18.11 -11.40
CA ILE A 262 -13.67 -17.24 -11.93
C ILE A 262 -14.83 -17.15 -10.93
N HIS A 263 -15.25 -18.26 -10.36
CA HIS A 263 -16.31 -18.29 -9.36
C HIS A 263 -15.92 -17.49 -8.11
N ALA A 264 -14.68 -17.58 -7.66
CA ALA A 264 -14.15 -16.81 -6.55
C ALA A 264 -14.21 -15.30 -6.81
N VAL A 265 -13.79 -14.84 -8.00
CA VAL A 265 -13.89 -13.43 -8.39
C VAL A 265 -15.36 -12.97 -8.42
N LYS A 266 -16.30 -13.78 -8.94
CA LYS A 266 -17.75 -13.47 -8.92
C LYS A 266 -18.27 -13.27 -7.50
N LYS A 267 -17.83 -14.11 -6.55
CA LYS A 267 -18.22 -13.98 -5.13
C LYS A 267 -17.75 -12.66 -4.52
N TRP A 268 -16.52 -12.23 -4.81
CA TRP A 268 -16.01 -10.94 -4.35
C TRP A 268 -16.77 -9.75 -4.94
N LEU A 269 -17.21 -9.83 -6.20
CA LEU A 269 -18.00 -8.78 -6.86
C LEU A 269 -19.43 -8.68 -6.30
N ASP A 270 -19.95 -9.73 -5.70
CA ASP A 270 -21.24 -9.84 -4.98
C ASP A 270 -22.37 -9.04 -5.64
N ASN A 271 -22.60 -9.28 -6.93
CA ASN A 271 -23.69 -8.63 -7.69
C ASN A 271 -23.74 -7.10 -7.50
N GLY A 272 -22.60 -6.43 -7.38
CA GLY A 272 -22.48 -4.99 -7.27
C GLY A 272 -22.38 -4.44 -5.84
N LYS A 273 -22.31 -5.30 -4.82
CA LYS A 273 -22.02 -4.91 -3.43
C LYS A 273 -20.57 -5.08 -3.04
N GLY A 274 -19.77 -5.66 -3.94
CA GLY A 274 -18.33 -5.82 -3.80
C GLY A 274 -17.57 -4.59 -4.30
N PRO A 275 -16.23 -4.68 -4.33
CA PRO A 275 -15.38 -3.63 -4.88
C PRO A 275 -15.57 -3.48 -6.38
N GLU A 276 -15.20 -2.31 -6.95
CA GLU A 276 -15.31 -2.09 -8.39
C GLU A 276 -14.44 -3.07 -9.20
N ASN A 277 -13.25 -3.37 -8.69
CA ASN A 277 -12.27 -4.25 -9.34
C ASN A 277 -11.69 -5.22 -8.33
N VAL A 278 -11.62 -6.50 -8.69
CA VAL A 278 -11.09 -7.58 -7.86
C VAL A 278 -9.92 -8.26 -8.57
N PHE A 279 -8.87 -8.51 -7.84
CA PHE A 279 -7.69 -9.24 -8.29
C PHE A 279 -7.43 -10.40 -7.34
N VAL A 280 -7.48 -11.63 -7.86
CA VAL A 280 -7.18 -12.85 -7.10
C VAL A 280 -5.94 -13.51 -7.69
N SER A 281 -4.82 -13.46 -6.97
CA SER A 281 -3.56 -14.07 -7.40
C SER A 281 -3.50 -15.56 -7.01
N LYS A 282 -3.01 -16.39 -7.94
CA LYS A 282 -2.77 -17.83 -7.75
C LYS A 282 -1.29 -18.15 -7.92
N GLY A 283 -0.57 -18.11 -6.82
CA GLY A 283 0.89 -18.29 -6.82
C GLY A 283 1.58 -17.24 -7.69
N SER A 284 2.68 -17.64 -8.34
CA SER A 284 3.47 -16.81 -9.26
C SER A 284 3.05 -16.96 -10.74
N THR A 285 1.94 -17.64 -11.03
CA THR A 285 1.61 -18.05 -12.40
C THR A 285 0.40 -17.35 -12.99
N LYS A 286 -0.57 -16.97 -12.18
CA LYS A 286 -1.85 -16.43 -12.66
C LYS A 286 -2.39 -15.33 -11.75
N ILE A 287 -3.14 -14.40 -12.36
CA ILE A 287 -4.04 -13.51 -11.65
C ILE A 287 -5.39 -13.45 -12.37
N ALA A 288 -6.47 -13.63 -11.63
CA ALA A 288 -7.80 -13.36 -12.14
C ALA A 288 -8.19 -11.93 -11.78
N TYR A 289 -8.66 -11.21 -12.75
CA TYR A 289 -9.24 -9.88 -12.62
C TYR A 289 -10.73 -9.94 -12.93
N GLY A 290 -11.53 -9.21 -12.18
CA GLY A 290 -12.95 -9.02 -12.49
C GLY A 290 -13.48 -7.66 -12.09
N SER A 291 -14.42 -7.18 -12.87
CA SER A 291 -15.25 -6.03 -12.56
C SER A 291 -16.67 -6.23 -13.11
N GLN A 292 -17.63 -5.49 -12.56
CA GLN A 292 -19.01 -5.50 -13.09
C GLN A 292 -19.07 -5.00 -14.54
N LYS A 293 -18.15 -4.11 -14.91
CA LYS A 293 -18.12 -3.46 -16.22
C LYS A 293 -17.41 -4.27 -17.29
N ASP A 294 -16.24 -4.84 -16.95
CA ASP A 294 -15.32 -5.44 -17.92
C ASP A 294 -15.41 -6.97 -17.95
N GLY A 295 -16.24 -7.57 -17.08
CA GLY A 295 -16.31 -9.01 -16.93
C GLY A 295 -15.11 -9.60 -16.18
N ILE A 296 -14.81 -10.90 -16.41
CA ILE A 296 -13.73 -11.60 -15.72
C ILE A 296 -12.68 -12.06 -16.73
N HIS A 297 -11.41 -11.85 -16.38
CA HIS A 297 -10.26 -12.18 -17.21
C HIS A 297 -9.20 -12.90 -16.37
N ILE A 298 -8.53 -13.88 -16.96
CA ILE A 298 -7.35 -14.49 -16.36
C ILE A 298 -6.13 -14.08 -17.17
N PHE A 299 -5.11 -13.62 -16.47
CA PHE A 299 -3.79 -13.33 -17.02
C PHE A 299 -2.84 -14.42 -16.55
N ASN A 300 -2.23 -15.11 -17.52
CA ASN A 300 -1.15 -16.05 -17.27
C ASN A 300 0.17 -15.31 -17.52
N TYR A 301 1.10 -15.44 -16.59
CA TYR A 301 2.48 -15.02 -16.77
C TYR A 301 3.36 -16.21 -16.45
N SER A 302 4.18 -16.63 -17.41
CA SER A 302 5.09 -17.75 -17.20
C SER A 302 6.17 -17.32 -16.22
N SER A 303 6.23 -17.97 -15.06
CA SER A 303 7.48 -18.06 -14.35
C SER A 303 8.19 -19.30 -14.86
N GLU A 304 9.39 -19.19 -15.42
CA GLU A 304 10.29 -20.34 -15.35
C GLU A 304 10.38 -20.70 -13.87
N GLN A 305 10.03 -21.95 -13.54
CA GLN A 305 9.89 -22.43 -12.16
C GLN A 305 11.16 -22.19 -11.34
N ASN A 306 11.25 -21.04 -10.72
CA ASN A 306 12.04 -20.82 -9.53
C ASN A 306 11.05 -20.56 -8.41
N ASP A 307 10.43 -21.62 -7.91
CA ASP A 307 9.39 -21.60 -6.86
C ASP A 307 9.86 -21.03 -5.51
N HIS A 308 11.01 -20.40 -5.48
CA HIS A 308 11.67 -20.04 -4.23
C HIS A 308 11.36 -18.66 -3.68
N TYR A 309 10.75 -17.74 -4.47
CA TYR A 309 10.62 -16.33 -4.06
C TYR A 309 9.28 -15.69 -4.45
N ASN A 310 8.18 -16.18 -3.88
CA ASN A 310 6.84 -15.56 -4.09
C ASN A 310 6.59 -14.32 -3.21
N TRP A 311 7.64 -13.71 -2.68
CA TRP A 311 7.54 -12.61 -1.72
C TRP A 311 7.48 -11.25 -2.43
N GLY A 312 6.64 -10.36 -1.93
CA GLY A 312 6.51 -9.01 -2.47
C GLY A 312 5.80 -8.92 -3.81
N MET A 313 5.31 -10.01 -4.38
CA MET A 313 4.68 -10.02 -5.70
C MET A 313 3.38 -9.21 -5.75
N ASN A 314 2.51 -9.36 -4.75
CA ASN A 314 1.25 -8.62 -4.72
C ASN A 314 1.47 -7.13 -4.48
N GLU A 315 2.47 -6.79 -3.68
CA GLU A 315 2.89 -5.41 -3.42
C GLU A 315 3.48 -4.79 -4.68
N ALA A 316 4.33 -5.53 -5.39
CA ALA A 316 4.90 -5.11 -6.67
C ALA A 316 3.81 -4.97 -7.74
N PHE A 317 2.85 -5.91 -7.80
CA PHE A 317 1.68 -5.84 -8.68
C PHE A 317 0.86 -4.58 -8.38
N CYS A 318 0.48 -4.37 -7.13
CA CYS A 318 -0.28 -3.20 -6.69
C CYS A 318 0.41 -1.90 -7.09
N ALA A 319 1.70 -1.80 -6.80
CA ALA A 319 2.48 -0.59 -7.10
C ALA A 319 2.57 -0.32 -8.61
N GLY A 320 2.88 -1.34 -9.43
CA GLY A 320 2.94 -1.20 -10.88
C GLY A 320 1.58 -0.83 -11.50
N LEU A 321 0.51 -1.45 -10.99
CA LEU A 321 -0.87 -1.15 -11.39
C LEU A 321 -1.24 0.31 -11.10
N VAL A 322 -1.04 0.76 -9.86
CA VAL A 322 -1.37 2.14 -9.43
C VAL A 322 -0.49 3.15 -10.16
N PHE A 323 0.82 2.88 -10.27
CA PHE A 323 1.75 3.73 -11.03
C PHE A 323 1.25 3.99 -12.45
N ASN A 324 0.89 2.95 -13.19
CA ASN A 324 0.48 3.10 -14.57
C ASN A 324 -0.91 3.76 -14.71
N ARG A 325 -1.83 3.51 -13.73
CA ARG A 325 -3.11 4.23 -13.64
C ARG A 325 -2.93 5.74 -13.44
N LEU A 326 -1.92 6.14 -12.68
CA LEU A 326 -1.59 7.56 -12.45
C LEU A 326 -1.02 8.26 -13.70
N GLN A 327 -0.47 7.49 -14.65
CA GLN A 327 -0.06 8.02 -15.96
C GLN A 327 -1.26 8.19 -16.94
N GLY A 328 -2.49 7.86 -16.51
CA GLY A 328 -3.70 7.96 -17.34
C GLY A 328 -3.98 6.75 -18.22
N GLU A 329 -3.17 5.70 -18.11
CA GLU A 329 -3.29 4.50 -18.94
C GLU A 329 -4.53 3.66 -18.61
N SER A 330 -4.94 2.81 -19.52
CA SER A 330 -6.08 1.91 -19.33
C SER A 330 -5.83 0.92 -18.19
N LEU A 331 -6.90 0.38 -17.59
CA LEU A 331 -6.76 -0.62 -16.53
C LEU A 331 -6.08 -1.90 -17.08
N SER A 332 -6.41 -2.30 -18.32
CA SER A 332 -5.78 -3.48 -18.96
C SER A 332 -4.26 -3.32 -19.10
N GLU A 333 -3.78 -2.15 -19.53
CA GLU A 333 -2.34 -1.88 -19.63
C GLU A 333 -1.70 -1.79 -18.23
N SER A 334 -2.41 -1.23 -17.26
CA SER A 334 -1.93 -1.11 -15.89
C SER A 334 -1.79 -2.48 -15.21
N ILE A 335 -2.70 -3.43 -15.50
CA ILE A 335 -2.58 -4.82 -15.05
C ILE A 335 -1.29 -5.44 -15.59
N LYS A 336 -0.98 -5.27 -16.87
CA LYS A 336 0.25 -5.82 -17.47
C LYS A 336 1.51 -5.23 -16.83
N VAL A 337 1.55 -3.92 -16.58
CA VAL A 337 2.68 -3.27 -15.89
C VAL A 337 2.81 -3.81 -14.45
N GLY A 338 1.69 -3.98 -13.74
CA GLY A 338 1.67 -4.62 -12.42
C GLY A 338 2.23 -6.04 -12.46
N LEU A 339 1.79 -6.87 -13.42
CA LEU A 339 2.28 -8.23 -13.60
C LEU A 339 3.76 -8.29 -13.98
N THR A 340 4.23 -7.38 -14.84
CA THR A 340 5.65 -7.24 -15.17
C THR A 340 6.48 -6.97 -13.91
N ASN A 341 6.05 -6.02 -13.06
CA ASN A 341 6.75 -5.75 -11.81
C ASN A 341 6.72 -6.95 -10.85
N ALA A 342 5.58 -7.62 -10.72
CA ALA A 342 5.44 -8.82 -9.89
C ALA A 342 6.35 -9.95 -10.37
N TYR A 343 6.38 -10.23 -11.68
CA TYR A 343 7.23 -11.25 -12.29
C TYR A 343 8.72 -11.00 -12.01
N HIS A 344 9.22 -9.80 -12.29
CA HIS A 344 10.62 -9.49 -12.03
C HIS A 344 10.96 -9.42 -10.53
N THR A 345 9.97 -9.14 -9.67
CA THR A 345 10.14 -9.24 -8.22
C THR A 345 10.30 -10.68 -7.78
N SER A 346 9.55 -11.65 -8.36
CA SER A 346 9.68 -13.08 -8.05
C SER A 346 11.05 -13.66 -8.43
N GLN A 347 11.76 -13.03 -9.35
CA GLN A 347 13.15 -13.40 -9.71
C GLN A 347 14.20 -12.76 -8.79
N SER A 348 13.78 -11.95 -7.80
CA SER A 348 14.65 -11.24 -6.89
C SER A 348 14.72 -11.92 -5.52
N LEU A 349 15.88 -11.83 -4.87
CA LEU A 349 16.05 -12.21 -3.47
C LEU A 349 15.43 -11.21 -2.49
N TYR A 350 14.95 -10.08 -2.97
CA TYR A 350 14.41 -8.98 -2.18
C TYR A 350 12.91 -8.85 -2.39
N VAL A 351 12.19 -8.50 -1.34
CA VAL A 351 10.72 -8.24 -1.39
C VAL A 351 10.38 -7.03 -2.27
N VAL A 352 11.30 -6.08 -2.36
CA VAL A 352 11.27 -4.99 -3.36
C VAL A 352 12.59 -5.05 -4.10
N ARG A 353 12.54 -5.24 -5.40
CA ARG A 353 13.74 -5.40 -6.23
C ARG A 353 14.57 -4.11 -6.31
N PRO A 354 15.88 -4.16 -6.04
CA PRO A 354 16.71 -2.96 -5.95
C PRO A 354 16.87 -2.18 -7.27
N ASN A 355 16.74 -2.85 -8.41
CA ASN A 355 16.89 -2.26 -9.74
C ASN A 355 15.59 -1.67 -10.30
N LEU A 356 14.50 -1.63 -9.54
CA LEU A 356 13.24 -1.03 -9.98
C LEU A 356 13.42 0.47 -10.22
N SER A 357 13.01 0.94 -11.39
CA SER A 357 12.94 2.34 -11.77
C SER A 357 11.92 2.52 -12.91
N LYS A 358 11.47 3.75 -13.17
CA LYS A 358 10.58 4.06 -14.31
C LYS A 358 11.13 3.52 -15.63
N LYS A 359 12.41 3.76 -15.90
CA LYS A 359 13.07 3.29 -17.12
C LYS A 359 13.11 1.78 -17.19
N GLN A 360 13.42 1.13 -16.07
CA GLN A 360 13.56 -0.32 -16.02
C GLN A 360 12.22 -1.02 -16.29
N ILE A 361 11.15 -0.62 -15.58
CA ILE A 361 9.82 -1.24 -15.75
C ILE A 361 9.27 -1.03 -17.16
N GLN A 362 9.56 0.11 -17.81
CA GLN A 362 9.13 0.39 -19.15
C GLN A 362 9.84 -0.48 -20.19
N ASN A 363 11.15 -0.71 -20.02
CA ASN A 363 11.92 -1.62 -20.87
C ASN A 363 11.42 -3.07 -20.74
N GLU A 364 11.18 -3.51 -19.51
CA GLU A 364 10.68 -4.85 -19.20
C GLU A 364 9.26 -5.08 -19.71
N TYR A 365 8.38 -4.09 -19.58
CA TYR A 365 7.03 -4.13 -20.10
C TYR A 365 7.00 -4.28 -21.62
N ASN A 366 7.85 -3.56 -22.35
CA ASN A 366 7.93 -3.65 -23.82
C ASN A 366 8.44 -5.02 -24.30
N GLY A 367 9.12 -5.78 -23.46
CA GLY A 367 9.63 -7.14 -23.73
C GLY A 367 8.77 -8.27 -23.17
N CYS A 368 7.69 -7.96 -22.43
CA CYS A 368 6.94 -8.96 -21.68
C CYS A 368 5.81 -9.58 -22.51
N LEU A 369 5.80 -10.92 -22.63
CA LEU A 369 4.71 -11.69 -23.19
C LEU A 369 3.75 -12.11 -22.07
N ILE A 370 2.64 -11.38 -21.91
CA ILE A 370 1.56 -11.72 -20.96
C ILE A 370 0.34 -12.13 -21.76
N ASP A 371 -0.03 -13.41 -21.67
CA ASP A 371 -1.20 -13.95 -22.33
C ASP A 371 -2.46 -13.62 -21.53
N LYS A 372 -3.47 -13.08 -22.20
CA LYS A 372 -4.78 -12.79 -21.66
C LYS A 372 -5.81 -13.80 -22.17
N VAL A 373 -6.43 -14.52 -21.25
CA VAL A 373 -7.55 -15.42 -21.56
C VAL A 373 -8.86 -14.75 -21.14
N PHE A 374 -9.82 -14.66 -22.05
CA PHE A 374 -11.13 -14.09 -21.76
C PHE A 374 -12.10 -15.19 -21.34
N TYR A 375 -12.79 -14.96 -20.23
CA TYR A 375 -13.99 -15.72 -19.85
C TYR A 375 -15.18 -14.75 -19.81
N LYS A 376 -16.21 -15.04 -20.58
CA LYS A 376 -17.45 -14.26 -20.60
C LYS A 376 -18.33 -14.59 -19.40
#